data_f4ac60d2bbdea5b2b2c2295e5528ed7e
#
_entry.id   f4ac60d2bbdea5b2b2c2295e5528ed7e
#
_cell.length_a   1.000
_cell.length_b   1.000
_cell.length_c   1.000
_cell.angle_alpha   90.00
_cell.angle_beta   90.00
_cell.angle_gamma   90.00
#
_symmetry.space_group_name_H-M   'P 1'
#
loop_
_entity.id
_entity.type
_entity.pdbx_description
1 polymer ?
#
loop_
_entity_poly.entity_id
_entity_poly.type
_entity_poly.pdbx_seq_one_letter_code
_entity_poly.pdbx_strand_id
1 'polypeptide(L)'
;MKKILYIFSTLLLFFSCDIESSKNGDLDGYWHLERVDTLSTSGSLDLSQEKLFWAFQKDLLQLRGDEQEFYLRFNHHDNHLDLSDPHLRDREKGDPAISSSTMYLIRPYGINEEEEYFRVVTLNGDDMVLRNQDLQLWFRKF
;
A
#
# COMPACT_ATOMS: atom_id res chain seq x y z
N MET A 1 -55.03 -25.84 4.95
CA MET A 1 -54.69 -24.51 5.50
C MET A 1 -53.38 -24.46 6.28
N LYS A 2 -52.74 -25.57 6.60
CA LYS A 2 -51.44 -25.58 7.30
C LYS A 2 -50.24 -25.49 6.39
N LYS A 3 -50.42 -25.45 5.07
CA LYS A 3 -49.30 -25.42 4.08
C LYS A 3 -48.84 -24.03 3.66
N ILE A 4 -49.53 -22.98 4.06
CA ILE A 4 -49.21 -21.58 3.71
C ILE A 4 -48.23 -20.94 4.71
N LEU A 5 -48.09 -21.52 5.89
CA LEU A 5 -47.28 -20.96 6.96
C LEU A 5 -45.78 -21.22 6.81
N TYR A 6 -45.37 -22.14 5.93
CA TYR A 6 -43.97 -22.50 5.72
C TYR A 6 -43.26 -21.73 4.61
N ILE A 7 -44.01 -20.94 3.82
CA ILE A 7 -43.43 -20.18 2.70
C ILE A 7 -42.91 -18.82 3.16
N PHE A 8 -43.31 -18.35 4.35
CA PHE A 8 -42.91 -17.04 4.82
C PHE A 8 -41.59 -17.04 5.64
N SER A 9 -41.08 -18.21 5.97
CA SER A 9 -39.85 -18.33 6.80
C SER A 9 -38.56 -18.43 6.01
N THR A 10 -38.61 -18.49 4.68
CA THR A 10 -37.38 -18.69 3.84
C THR A 10 -36.91 -17.42 3.15
N LEU A 11 -37.52 -16.26 3.43
CA LEU A 11 -37.22 -15.01 2.71
C LEU A 11 -36.30 -14.04 3.49
N LEU A 12 -35.66 -14.49 4.54
CA LEU A 12 -34.89 -13.60 5.42
C LEU A 12 -33.38 -13.86 5.47
N LEU A 13 -32.78 -14.53 4.45
CA LEU A 13 -31.36 -14.84 4.47
C LEU A 13 -30.53 -14.22 3.33
N PHE A 14 -31.01 -13.15 2.73
CA PHE A 14 -30.18 -12.36 1.82
C PHE A 14 -29.84 -11.00 2.45
N PHE A 15 -29.27 -11.01 3.66
CA PHE A 15 -28.38 -9.92 4.01
C PHE A 15 -27.08 -10.21 3.29
N SER A 16 -26.99 -9.75 2.05
CA SER A 16 -25.76 -9.54 1.36
C SER A 16 -24.94 -8.60 2.25
N CYS A 17 -23.91 -9.12 2.93
CA CYS A 17 -22.81 -8.28 3.35
C CYS A 17 -22.24 -7.68 2.08
N ASP A 18 -22.49 -6.42 1.83
CA ASP A 18 -21.71 -5.64 0.89
C ASP A 18 -20.27 -5.65 1.43
N ILE A 19 -19.49 -6.57 0.92
CA ILE A 19 -18.02 -6.49 1.04
C ILE A 19 -17.67 -5.26 0.23
N GLU A 20 -17.41 -4.15 0.91
CA GLU A 20 -16.85 -2.96 0.27
C GLU A 20 -15.57 -3.35 -0.42
N SER A 21 -15.67 -3.67 -1.70
CA SER A 21 -14.49 -3.90 -2.53
C SER A 21 -13.75 -2.57 -2.65
N SER A 22 -12.47 -2.56 -2.31
CA SER A 22 -11.63 -1.39 -2.53
C SER A 22 -11.59 -1.04 -4.02
N LYS A 23 -11.56 0.26 -4.33
CA LYS A 23 -11.51 0.79 -5.70
C LYS A 23 -10.11 0.74 -6.31
N ASN A 24 -9.12 0.17 -5.62
CA ASN A 24 -7.71 0.23 -6.02
C ASN A 24 -7.30 -0.87 -7.00
N GLY A 25 -8.17 -1.86 -7.28
CA GLY A 25 -7.89 -2.95 -8.22
C GLY A 25 -6.65 -3.75 -7.83
N ASP A 26 -5.73 -3.94 -8.76
CA ASP A 26 -4.51 -4.72 -8.56
C ASP A 26 -3.54 -4.09 -7.54
N LEU A 27 -3.69 -2.81 -7.23
CA LEU A 27 -2.85 -2.12 -6.25
C LEU A 27 -3.08 -2.64 -4.83
N ASP A 28 -4.30 -3.03 -4.50
CA ASP A 28 -4.62 -3.53 -3.17
C ASP A 28 -3.80 -4.76 -2.77
N GLY A 29 -3.50 -4.85 -1.49
CA GLY A 29 -2.84 -5.98 -0.88
C GLY A 29 -1.43 -5.70 -0.44
N TYR A 30 -0.64 -6.75 -0.32
CA TYR A 30 0.69 -6.77 0.25
C TYR A 30 1.74 -6.88 -0.86
N TRP A 31 2.69 -5.94 -0.87
CA TRP A 31 3.76 -5.87 -1.85
C TRP A 31 5.12 -5.92 -1.18
N HIS A 32 5.95 -6.88 -1.56
CA HIS A 32 7.33 -6.98 -1.13
C HIS A 32 8.23 -6.11 -2.02
N LEU A 33 8.95 -5.17 -1.43
CA LEU A 33 9.97 -4.39 -2.12
C LEU A 33 11.23 -5.23 -2.31
N GLU A 34 11.50 -5.66 -3.54
CA GLU A 34 12.58 -6.59 -3.83
C GLU A 34 13.85 -5.92 -4.38
N ARG A 35 13.72 -4.76 -5.02
CA ARG A 35 14.84 -4.05 -5.62
C ARG A 35 14.59 -2.56 -5.75
N VAL A 36 15.64 -1.78 -5.56
CA VAL A 36 15.66 -0.35 -5.82
C VAL A 36 16.81 -0.04 -6.77
N ASP A 37 16.50 0.58 -7.89
CA ASP A 37 17.48 1.09 -8.85
C ASP A 37 17.61 2.60 -8.71
N THR A 38 18.85 3.10 -8.65
CA THR A 38 19.15 4.53 -8.66
C THR A 38 19.44 4.96 -10.09
N LEU A 39 18.62 5.84 -10.64
CA LEU A 39 18.65 6.16 -12.07
C LEU A 39 19.89 6.95 -12.48
N SER A 40 20.39 7.85 -11.62
CA SER A 40 21.57 8.68 -11.92
C SER A 40 22.88 7.90 -12.00
N THR A 41 23.02 6.81 -11.25
CA THR A 41 24.25 6.02 -11.13
C THR A 41 24.14 4.67 -11.82
N SER A 42 22.95 4.26 -12.24
CA SER A 42 22.62 2.89 -12.68
C SER A 42 22.92 1.83 -11.59
N GLY A 43 23.00 2.26 -10.33
CA GLY A 43 23.15 1.38 -9.17
C GLY A 43 21.87 0.60 -8.90
N SER A 44 22.04 -0.61 -8.38
CA SER A 44 20.92 -1.49 -8.02
C SER A 44 21.15 -2.08 -6.64
N LEU A 45 20.12 -2.02 -5.80
CA LEU A 45 20.11 -2.57 -4.45
C LEU A 45 19.13 -3.74 -4.41
N ASP A 46 19.65 -4.94 -4.13
CA ASP A 46 18.86 -6.14 -3.93
C ASP A 46 18.29 -6.15 -2.50
N LEU A 47 16.98 -6.12 -2.38
CA LEU A 47 16.22 -6.14 -1.13
C LEU A 47 15.39 -7.41 -0.97
N SER A 48 15.60 -8.42 -1.81
CA SER A 48 14.80 -9.65 -1.83
C SER A 48 14.85 -10.45 -0.54
N GLN A 49 15.89 -10.28 0.28
CA GLN A 49 16.03 -10.90 1.59
C GLN A 49 15.61 -9.98 2.76
N GLU A 50 15.26 -8.75 2.46
CA GLU A 50 14.82 -7.77 3.46
C GLU A 50 13.30 -7.83 3.63
N LYS A 51 12.82 -7.51 4.83
CA LYS A 51 11.39 -7.47 5.12
C LYS A 51 10.87 -6.04 4.99
N LEU A 52 10.72 -5.59 3.76
CA LEU A 52 10.21 -4.28 3.42
C LEU A 52 8.94 -4.42 2.60
N PHE A 53 7.80 -4.11 3.21
CA PHE A 53 6.49 -4.31 2.60
C PHE A 53 5.68 -3.02 2.52
N TRP A 54 4.96 -2.87 1.41
CA TRP A 54 3.92 -1.87 1.22
C TRP A 54 2.58 -2.56 1.19
N ALA A 55 1.66 -2.16 2.03
CA ALA A 55 0.31 -2.70 2.06
C ALA A 55 -0.70 -1.61 1.76
N PHE A 56 -1.43 -1.77 0.67
CA PHE A 56 -2.49 -0.84 0.26
C PHE A 56 -3.84 -1.36 0.67
N GLN A 57 -4.62 -0.51 1.35
CA GLN A 57 -6.00 -0.81 1.72
C GLN A 57 -6.80 0.49 1.79
N LYS A 58 -7.88 0.56 1.01
CA LYS A 58 -8.72 1.76 0.89
C LYS A 58 -7.89 2.97 0.42
N ASP A 59 -7.66 3.95 1.28
CA ASP A 59 -6.90 5.18 1.02
C ASP A 59 -5.60 5.27 1.83
N LEU A 60 -5.21 4.18 2.47
CA LEU A 60 -4.01 4.10 3.29
C LEU A 60 -2.97 3.14 2.70
N LEU A 61 -1.73 3.61 2.70
CA LEU A 61 -0.54 2.79 2.53
C LEU A 61 0.09 2.56 3.90
N GLN A 62 0.32 1.30 4.24
CA GLN A 62 1.08 0.91 5.40
C GLN A 62 2.44 0.39 4.97
N LEU A 63 3.50 0.93 5.56
CA LEU A 63 4.86 0.40 5.42
C LEU A 63 5.12 -0.53 6.60
N ARG A 64 5.53 -1.74 6.31
CA ARG A 64 5.82 -2.76 7.33
C ARG A 64 7.20 -3.34 7.14
N GLY A 65 7.90 -3.45 8.26
CA GLY A 65 9.22 -4.08 8.38
C GLY A 65 9.31 -4.87 9.68
N ASP A 66 10.52 -5.09 10.16
CA ASP A 66 10.75 -5.88 11.37
C ASP A 66 10.35 -5.17 12.66
N GLU A 67 10.58 -3.86 12.76
CA GLU A 67 10.48 -3.14 14.04
C GLU A 67 9.35 -2.11 14.10
N GLN A 68 9.16 -1.36 13.04
CA GLN A 68 8.24 -0.22 13.03
C GLN A 68 7.28 -0.29 11.85
N GLU A 69 6.12 0.30 12.05
CA GLU A 69 5.12 0.47 11.00
C GLU A 69 4.86 1.95 10.77
N PHE A 70 4.60 2.31 9.52
CA PHE A 70 4.30 3.67 9.12
C PHE A 70 3.03 3.69 8.28
N TYR A 71 2.35 4.83 8.26
CA TYR A 71 1.17 5.06 7.45
C TYR A 71 1.36 6.28 6.58
N LEU A 72 0.90 6.18 5.33
CA LEU A 72 0.82 7.30 4.41
C LEU A 72 -0.59 7.32 3.80
N ARG A 73 -0.99 8.46 3.31
CA ARG A 73 -2.11 8.56 2.39
C ARG A 73 -1.60 8.39 0.98
N PHE A 74 -2.44 7.85 0.12
CA PHE A 74 -2.12 7.74 -1.29
C PHE A 74 -3.30 8.11 -2.18
N ASN A 75 -2.97 8.53 -3.39
CA ASN A 75 -3.92 8.71 -4.47
C ASN A 75 -3.36 8.02 -5.73
N HIS A 76 -4.13 7.09 -6.28
CA HIS A 76 -3.77 6.38 -7.50
C HIS A 76 -4.69 6.83 -8.63
N HIS A 77 -4.13 7.48 -9.65
CA HIS A 77 -4.87 8.02 -10.80
C HIS A 77 -3.98 8.08 -12.04
N ASP A 78 -4.53 7.79 -13.20
CA ASP A 78 -3.85 7.96 -14.50
C ASP A 78 -2.41 7.45 -14.58
N ASN A 79 -2.15 6.25 -14.04
CA ASN A 79 -0.80 5.67 -13.89
C ASN A 79 0.15 6.50 -13.00
N HIS A 80 -0.40 7.29 -12.09
CA HIS A 80 0.34 7.99 -11.05
C HIS A 80 -0.06 7.48 -9.68
N LEU A 81 0.92 7.39 -8.81
CA LEU A 81 0.74 7.09 -7.40
C LEU A 81 1.37 8.20 -6.58
N ASP A 82 0.53 9.01 -5.96
CA ASP A 82 0.95 10.12 -5.13
C ASP A 82 0.87 9.70 -3.67
N LEU A 83 1.96 9.85 -2.94
CA LEU A 83 2.04 9.56 -1.51
C LEU A 83 2.16 10.85 -0.73
N SER A 84 1.51 10.91 0.42
CA SER A 84 1.53 12.07 1.31
C SER A 84 1.31 11.69 2.76
N ASP A 85 1.58 12.64 3.65
CA ASP A 85 1.19 12.61 5.04
C ASP A 85 1.75 11.40 5.82
N PRO A 86 3.09 11.16 5.77
CA PRO A 86 3.69 10.03 6.45
C PRO A 86 3.68 10.19 7.97
N HIS A 87 3.28 9.11 8.66
CA HIS A 87 3.23 9.03 10.12
C HIS A 87 3.86 7.73 10.63
N LEU A 88 4.53 7.81 11.76
CA LEU A 88 4.92 6.65 12.54
C LEU A 88 3.68 6.11 13.28
N ARG A 89 3.49 4.80 13.28
CA ARG A 89 2.51 4.15 14.13
C ARG A 89 3.04 4.04 15.56
N ASP A 90 2.66 5.00 16.39
CA ASP A 90 2.98 5.02 17.81
C ASP A 90 1.83 5.66 18.58
N ARG A 91 0.89 4.84 19.00
CA ARG A 91 -0.34 5.28 19.67
C ARG A 91 -0.10 5.99 20.98
N GLU A 92 0.97 5.64 21.70
CA GLU A 92 1.34 6.28 22.95
C GLU A 92 1.79 7.73 22.73
N LYS A 93 2.41 8.00 21.59
CA LYS A 93 2.89 9.34 21.21
C LYS A 93 1.95 10.06 20.23
N GLY A 94 0.76 9.48 19.95
CA GLY A 94 -0.22 10.10 19.08
C GLY A 94 0.13 10.01 17.60
N ASP A 95 0.78 8.95 17.15
CA ASP A 95 1.16 8.70 15.76
C ASP A 95 1.87 9.91 15.12
N PRO A 96 3.09 10.24 15.57
CA PRO A 96 3.76 11.46 15.15
C PRO A 96 4.05 11.48 13.65
N ALA A 97 3.90 12.65 13.03
CA ALA A 97 4.22 12.87 11.63
C ALA A 97 5.71 12.65 11.35
N ILE A 98 6.02 12.06 10.21
CA ILE A 98 7.37 12.01 9.66
C ILE A 98 7.66 13.35 9.00
N SER A 99 8.77 13.98 9.40
CA SER A 99 9.23 15.25 8.87
C SER A 99 10.62 15.10 8.23
N SER A 100 11.16 16.17 7.69
CA SER A 100 12.51 16.16 7.09
C SER A 100 13.59 15.58 8.02
N SER A 101 13.48 15.81 9.33
CA SER A 101 14.43 15.30 10.34
C SER A 101 14.28 13.81 10.65
N THR A 102 13.13 13.23 10.37
CA THR A 102 12.82 11.80 10.61
C THR A 102 12.60 11.00 9.34
N MET A 103 12.79 11.60 8.18
CA MET A 103 12.61 10.95 6.87
C MET A 103 13.49 9.71 6.71
N TYR A 104 14.64 9.64 7.37
CA TYR A 104 15.52 8.48 7.35
C TYR A 104 14.84 7.18 7.78
N LEU A 105 13.74 7.26 8.54
CA LEU A 105 12.98 6.10 8.99
C LEU A 105 12.25 5.37 7.85
N ILE A 106 11.81 6.11 6.84
CA ILE A 106 11.06 5.54 5.70
C ILE A 106 11.87 5.45 4.40
N ARG A 107 13.07 6.00 4.36
CA ARG A 107 13.99 5.85 3.21
C ARG A 107 14.26 4.40 2.80
N PRO A 108 14.40 3.44 3.72
CA PRO A 108 14.59 2.03 3.33
C PRO A 108 13.45 1.48 2.47
N TYR A 109 12.26 2.06 2.57
CA TYR A 109 11.10 1.70 1.74
C TYR A 109 11.08 2.36 0.37
N GLY A 110 12.09 3.16 0.02
CA GLY A 110 12.17 3.89 -1.23
C GLY A 110 11.46 5.23 -1.24
N ILE A 111 11.11 5.76 -0.08
CA ILE A 111 10.42 7.05 0.09
C ILE A 111 11.39 8.06 0.69
N ASN A 112 11.64 9.16 -0.03
CA ASN A 112 12.66 10.15 0.34
C ASN A 112 12.09 11.53 0.66
N GLU A 113 10.83 11.78 0.31
CA GLU A 113 10.16 13.06 0.51
C GLU A 113 8.84 12.86 1.27
N GLU A 114 8.38 13.90 1.95
CA GLU A 114 7.08 13.89 2.64
C GLU A 114 5.91 13.75 1.67
N GLU A 115 6.07 14.30 0.47
CA GLU A 115 5.19 14.09 -0.68
C GLU A 115 6.01 13.43 -1.79
N GLU A 116 5.62 12.24 -2.19
CA GLU A 116 6.31 11.46 -3.20
C GLU A 116 5.38 11.19 -4.38
N TYR A 117 5.89 11.38 -5.59
CA TYR A 117 5.11 11.23 -6.82
C TYR A 117 5.76 10.15 -7.69
N PHE A 118 5.09 9.01 -7.81
CA PHE A 118 5.53 7.91 -8.66
C PHE A 118 4.69 7.79 -9.92
N ARG A 119 5.35 7.46 -11.02
CA ARG A 119 4.70 6.88 -12.18
C ARG A 119 4.58 5.38 -11.97
N VAL A 120 3.42 4.82 -12.23
CA VAL A 120 3.18 3.37 -12.24
C VAL A 120 3.61 2.84 -13.62
N VAL A 121 4.76 2.19 -13.66
CA VAL A 121 5.33 1.62 -14.90
C VAL A 121 4.68 0.28 -15.21
N THR A 122 4.50 -0.55 -14.17
CA THR A 122 3.85 -1.86 -14.26
C THR A 122 2.97 -2.05 -13.04
N LEU A 123 1.77 -2.54 -13.24
CA LEU A 123 0.87 -2.97 -12.18
C LEU A 123 -0.03 -4.10 -12.70
N ASN A 124 0.13 -5.27 -12.14
CA ASN A 124 -0.72 -6.43 -12.38
C ASN A 124 -0.90 -7.23 -11.08
N GLY A 125 -1.47 -8.44 -11.16
CA GLY A 125 -1.72 -9.26 -9.98
C GLY A 125 -0.47 -9.76 -9.25
N ASP A 126 0.71 -9.71 -9.89
CA ASP A 126 1.95 -10.28 -9.37
C ASP A 126 3.07 -9.25 -9.20
N ASP A 127 3.15 -8.27 -10.08
CA ASP A 127 4.27 -7.34 -10.18
C ASP A 127 3.80 -5.88 -10.14
N MET A 128 4.59 -5.04 -9.47
CA MET A 128 4.45 -3.60 -9.49
C MET A 128 5.83 -2.96 -9.68
N VAL A 129 5.91 -2.00 -10.58
CA VAL A 129 7.10 -1.19 -10.79
C VAL A 129 6.70 0.27 -10.71
N LEU A 130 7.33 0.99 -9.79
CA LEU A 130 7.13 2.43 -9.58
C LEU A 130 8.40 3.18 -9.95
N ARG A 131 8.26 4.35 -10.54
CA ARG A 131 9.38 5.19 -10.92
C ARG A 131 9.10 6.65 -10.59
N ASN A 132 10.06 7.29 -9.95
CA ASN A 132 10.12 8.73 -9.83
C ASN A 132 11.35 9.29 -10.56
N GLN A 133 11.74 10.52 -10.26
CA GLN A 133 12.88 11.18 -10.91
C GLN A 133 14.22 10.49 -10.62
N ASP A 134 14.38 9.91 -9.43
CA ASP A 134 15.64 9.41 -8.91
C ASP A 134 15.74 7.89 -8.84
N LEU A 135 14.60 7.22 -8.60
CA LEU A 135 14.52 5.80 -8.28
C LEU A 135 13.54 5.04 -9.16
N GLN A 136 13.80 3.75 -9.31
CA GLN A 136 12.83 2.77 -9.77
C GLN A 136 12.71 1.66 -8.73
N LEU A 137 11.49 1.41 -8.28
CA LEU A 137 11.16 0.45 -7.23
C LEU A 137 10.48 -0.76 -7.85
N TRP A 138 10.95 -1.95 -7.48
CA TRP A 138 10.45 -3.22 -7.99
C TRP A 138 9.81 -4.01 -6.86
N PHE A 139 8.56 -4.35 -7.04
CA PHE A 139 7.77 -5.08 -6.06
C PHE A 139 7.21 -6.37 -6.65
N ARG A 140 7.03 -7.34 -5.76
CA ARG A 140 6.27 -8.55 -6.03
C ARG A 140 5.12 -8.68 -5.04
N LYS A 141 3.97 -9.11 -5.53
CA LYS A 141 2.81 -9.42 -4.67
C LYS A 141 3.17 -10.55 -3.72
N PHE A 142 2.88 -10.33 -2.45
CA PHE A 142 3.15 -11.30 -1.38
C PHE A 142 1.93 -12.20 -1.11
#